data_99e087389a5840fe4111bdb23efdc424
#
_entry.id   99e087389a5840fe4111bdb23efdc424
#
_cell.length_a   1.000
_cell.length_b   1.000
_cell.length_c   1.000
_cell.angle_alpha   90.00
_cell.angle_beta   90.00
_cell.angle_gamma   90.00
#
_symmetry.space_group_name_H-M   'P 1'
#
loop_
_entity.id
_entity.type
_entity.pdbx_description
1 polymer ?
#
loop_
_entity_poly.entity_id
_entity_poly.type
_entity_poly.pdbx_seq_one_letter_code
_entity_poly.pdbx_strand_id
1 'polypeptide(L)'
;MDARPGARRGGLVKANIVVLPGDGVGPEVVNAALSVLATVCDADDAQVSIDVRCIGGRAIDEFGMPLPDETLDACKAADAVLLGAVGGPAWDHLRGEHRCEAGLLRLRRELDVFANVRPVKVHPHLTDRTSLRPEVTRGTDLVIVRELTGGAYFGQPRGRTGTGPDEIARDSIVYSAGEIERVARVAFELAQSRRRQLISIDKANVLITSQLWREVVTALAPEYPDVSLTHELVDSFAMRLVREPATIDVVVAENLFGDILSDEAAVLAGSLGLLPSASLGASDQGLYEPIHGSAPSLAGRGVVNPYGAILSVAMLLRHSLHRDDLAVAIESAVDVCITEDVLTADLGGAASTDAVADAVAREALRHLGARSGAAS
;
A
#
# COMPACT_ATOMS: atom_id res chain seq x y z
N MET A 1 -11.31 1.07 26.36
CA MET A 1 -12.07 -0.13 25.95
C MET A 1 -11.08 -1.13 25.41
N ASP A 2 -11.20 -2.31 25.81
CA ASP A 2 -10.30 -3.46 25.87
C ASP A 2 -9.08 -3.50 24.93
N ALA A 3 -7.94 -3.72 25.59
CA ALA A 3 -6.68 -4.11 24.94
C ALA A 3 -6.94 -5.28 23.97
N ARG A 4 -6.53 -5.14 22.71
CA ARG A 4 -6.51 -6.27 21.76
C ARG A 4 -5.77 -7.44 22.41
N PRO A 5 -6.34 -8.65 22.43
CA PRO A 5 -5.71 -9.80 23.08
C PRO A 5 -4.37 -10.10 22.39
N GLY A 6 -3.35 -10.29 23.20
CA GLY A 6 -1.98 -10.54 22.81
C GLY A 6 -1.83 -11.70 21.84
N ALA A 7 -0.79 -11.60 21.02
CA ALA A 7 -0.36 -12.55 20.02
C ALA A 7 -0.58 -14.01 20.43
N ARG A 8 -1.42 -14.73 19.69
CA ARG A 8 -1.55 -16.19 19.81
C ARG A 8 -0.23 -16.80 19.30
N ARG A 9 0.58 -17.31 20.20
CA ARG A 9 1.72 -18.16 19.85
C ARG A 9 1.18 -19.48 19.29
N GLY A 10 1.53 -19.81 18.01
CA GLY A 10 1.53 -21.18 17.50
C GLY A 10 0.16 -21.87 17.43
N GLY A 11 -0.83 -21.29 16.74
CA GLY A 11 -2.04 -22.03 16.32
C GLY A 11 -2.03 -22.19 14.81
N LEU A 12 -2.50 -23.33 14.28
CA LEU A 12 -2.75 -23.56 12.85
C LEU A 12 -3.60 -22.39 12.30
N VAL A 13 -2.96 -21.48 11.58
CA VAL A 13 -3.67 -20.41 10.87
C VAL A 13 -4.31 -21.06 9.65
N LYS A 14 -5.65 -21.09 9.59
CA LYS A 14 -6.37 -21.37 8.36
C LYS A 14 -6.83 -20.02 7.82
N ALA A 15 -6.28 -19.62 6.68
CA ALA A 15 -6.65 -18.35 6.06
C ALA A 15 -6.97 -18.57 4.57
N ASN A 16 -7.96 -17.85 4.08
CA ASN A 16 -8.29 -17.78 2.66
C ASN A 16 -7.87 -16.43 2.10
N ILE A 17 -6.96 -16.43 1.14
CA ILE A 17 -6.49 -15.22 0.45
C ILE A 17 -7.03 -15.24 -0.98
N VAL A 18 -7.77 -14.18 -1.34
CA VAL A 18 -8.11 -13.94 -2.74
C VAL A 18 -6.96 -13.17 -3.39
N VAL A 19 -6.49 -13.68 -4.52
CA VAL A 19 -5.40 -13.13 -5.28
C VAL A 19 -5.91 -12.57 -6.60
N LEU A 20 -5.63 -11.31 -6.85
CA LEU A 20 -6.04 -10.56 -8.03
C LEU A 20 -4.77 -10.13 -8.80
N PRO A 21 -4.20 -11.00 -9.68
CA PRO A 21 -2.96 -10.63 -10.36
C PRO A 21 -3.09 -9.38 -11.22
N GLY A 22 -4.26 -9.17 -11.83
CA GLY A 22 -4.57 -8.00 -12.67
C GLY A 22 -3.83 -8.01 -14.00
N ASP A 23 -3.29 -6.84 -14.38
CA ASP A 23 -2.79 -6.53 -15.72
C ASP A 23 -1.27 -6.31 -15.74
N GLY A 24 -0.68 -6.35 -16.93
CA GLY A 24 0.71 -6.02 -17.17
C GLY A 24 1.70 -6.87 -16.38
N VAL A 25 2.51 -6.24 -15.54
CA VAL A 25 3.50 -6.92 -14.67
C VAL A 25 2.88 -7.53 -13.41
N GLY A 26 1.61 -7.22 -13.11
CA GLY A 26 0.93 -7.71 -11.91
C GLY A 26 1.04 -9.21 -11.71
N PRO A 27 0.78 -10.07 -12.73
CA PRO A 27 0.95 -11.52 -12.60
C PRO A 27 2.38 -11.96 -12.22
N GLU A 28 3.42 -11.30 -12.74
CA GLU A 28 4.81 -11.65 -12.43
C GLU A 28 5.16 -11.34 -10.97
N VAL A 29 4.86 -10.14 -10.52
CA VAL A 29 5.20 -9.72 -9.14
C VAL A 29 4.37 -10.43 -8.08
N VAL A 30 3.09 -10.75 -8.40
CA VAL A 30 2.23 -11.53 -7.52
C VAL A 30 2.73 -12.97 -7.41
N ASN A 31 3.10 -13.62 -8.51
CA ASN A 31 3.67 -14.97 -8.46
C ASN A 31 4.94 -15.03 -7.63
N ALA A 32 5.84 -14.04 -7.77
CA ALA A 32 7.03 -13.90 -6.95
C ALA A 32 6.68 -13.78 -5.46
N ALA A 33 5.70 -12.93 -5.11
CA ALA A 33 5.25 -12.76 -3.73
C ALA A 33 4.58 -14.01 -3.16
N LEU A 34 3.79 -14.73 -3.96
CA LEU A 34 3.15 -15.99 -3.56
C LEU A 34 4.17 -17.11 -3.32
N SER A 35 5.26 -17.17 -4.08
CA SER A 35 6.32 -18.17 -3.84
C SER A 35 7.00 -17.96 -2.48
N VAL A 36 7.24 -16.71 -2.09
CA VAL A 36 7.77 -16.36 -0.77
C VAL A 36 6.75 -16.68 0.32
N LEU A 37 5.48 -16.31 0.15
CA LEU A 37 4.40 -16.63 1.08
C LEU A 37 4.30 -18.14 1.32
N ALA A 38 4.24 -18.95 0.25
CA ALA A 38 4.18 -20.39 0.35
C ALA A 38 5.37 -20.94 1.16
N THR A 39 6.59 -20.48 0.86
CA THR A 39 7.79 -20.93 1.53
C THR A 39 7.77 -20.67 3.05
N VAL A 40 7.34 -19.47 3.49
CA VAL A 40 7.30 -19.16 4.93
C VAL A 40 6.13 -19.83 5.64
N CYS A 41 5.00 -20.02 4.95
CA CYS A 41 3.85 -20.76 5.50
C CYS A 41 4.14 -22.25 5.68
N ASP A 42 4.77 -22.89 4.68
CA ASP A 42 5.15 -24.30 4.74
C ASP A 42 6.14 -24.58 5.87
N ALA A 43 7.08 -23.66 6.11
CA ALA A 43 8.07 -23.79 7.20
C ALA A 43 7.45 -23.67 8.60
N ASP A 44 6.25 -23.12 8.72
CA ASP A 44 5.56 -22.89 9.99
C ASP A 44 4.24 -23.68 10.10
N ASP A 45 3.99 -24.64 9.21
CA ASP A 45 2.75 -25.43 9.14
C ASP A 45 1.46 -24.59 9.04
N ALA A 46 1.56 -23.33 8.56
CA ALA A 46 0.43 -22.45 8.36
C ALA A 46 -0.35 -22.83 7.10
N GLN A 47 -1.65 -23.09 7.24
CA GLN A 47 -2.52 -23.47 6.12
C GLN A 47 -3.15 -22.23 5.48
N VAL A 48 -2.66 -21.84 4.31
CA VAL A 48 -3.20 -20.75 3.52
C VAL A 48 -3.80 -21.29 2.22
N SER A 49 -5.09 -21.02 1.98
CA SER A 49 -5.73 -21.30 0.68
C SER A 49 -5.69 -20.07 -0.21
N ILE A 50 -5.38 -20.28 -1.48
CA ILE A 50 -5.29 -19.22 -2.48
C ILE A 50 -6.42 -19.38 -3.49
N ASP A 51 -7.24 -18.34 -3.67
CA ASP A 51 -8.28 -18.23 -4.69
C ASP A 51 -7.92 -17.13 -5.70
N VAL A 52 -7.56 -17.51 -6.92
CA VAL A 52 -7.11 -16.56 -7.96
C VAL A 52 -8.30 -16.11 -8.79
N ARG A 53 -8.52 -14.79 -8.88
CA ARG A 53 -9.64 -14.17 -9.59
C ARG A 53 -9.18 -13.06 -10.53
N CYS A 54 -10.05 -12.70 -11.50
CA CYS A 54 -9.77 -11.64 -12.47
C CYS A 54 -10.24 -10.27 -11.98
N ILE A 55 -9.45 -9.22 -12.28
CA ILE A 55 -9.76 -7.81 -12.11
C ILE A 55 -9.09 -7.02 -13.24
N GLY A 56 -9.53 -5.77 -13.44
CA GLY A 56 -8.91 -4.83 -14.37
C GLY A 56 -9.22 -5.13 -15.84
N GLY A 57 -8.24 -4.88 -16.70
CA GLY A 57 -8.40 -5.06 -18.14
C GLY A 57 -8.65 -6.51 -18.55
N ARG A 58 -7.98 -7.45 -17.89
CA ARG A 58 -8.23 -8.86 -18.12
C ARG A 58 -9.68 -9.27 -17.80
N ALA A 59 -10.24 -8.73 -16.74
CA ALA A 59 -11.65 -8.98 -16.40
C ALA A 59 -12.60 -8.33 -17.42
N ILE A 60 -12.26 -7.16 -17.96
CA ILE A 60 -13.02 -6.52 -19.04
C ILE A 60 -13.04 -7.41 -20.28
N ASP A 61 -11.89 -7.95 -20.68
CA ASP A 61 -11.78 -8.79 -21.88
C ASP A 61 -12.56 -10.11 -21.72
N GLU A 62 -12.60 -10.69 -20.53
CA GLU A 62 -13.22 -11.99 -20.27
C GLU A 62 -14.71 -11.88 -19.89
N PHE A 63 -15.08 -10.85 -19.10
CA PHE A 63 -16.43 -10.72 -18.50
C PHE A 63 -17.16 -9.43 -18.90
N GLY A 64 -16.53 -8.53 -19.65
CA GLY A 64 -17.10 -7.23 -20.05
C GLY A 64 -17.14 -6.16 -18.95
N MET A 65 -16.56 -6.44 -17.77
CA MET A 65 -16.54 -5.51 -16.62
C MET A 65 -15.23 -5.61 -15.85
N PRO A 66 -14.74 -4.50 -15.24
CA PRO A 66 -13.43 -4.47 -14.59
C PRO A 66 -13.38 -5.23 -13.25
N LEU A 67 -14.52 -5.51 -12.63
CA LEU A 67 -14.65 -6.31 -11.40
C LEU A 67 -15.95 -7.10 -11.45
N PRO A 68 -15.91 -8.40 -11.79
CA PRO A 68 -17.06 -9.28 -11.73
C PRO A 68 -17.63 -9.43 -10.32
N ASP A 69 -18.97 -9.54 -10.20
CA ASP A 69 -19.62 -9.68 -8.89
C ASP A 69 -19.13 -10.93 -8.13
N GLU A 70 -18.90 -12.04 -8.82
CA GLU A 70 -18.35 -13.26 -8.22
C GLU A 70 -16.92 -13.03 -7.64
N THR A 71 -16.10 -12.19 -8.29
CA THR A 71 -14.79 -11.79 -7.76
C THR A 71 -14.95 -10.94 -6.52
N LEU A 72 -15.87 -9.98 -6.54
CA LEU A 72 -16.16 -9.12 -5.41
C LEU A 72 -16.66 -9.92 -4.20
N ASP A 73 -17.59 -10.87 -4.42
CA ASP A 73 -18.14 -11.71 -3.36
C ASP A 73 -17.05 -12.62 -2.75
N ALA A 74 -16.16 -13.16 -3.58
CA ALA A 74 -15.01 -13.92 -3.10
C ALA A 74 -14.08 -13.04 -2.25
N CYS A 75 -13.79 -11.79 -2.68
CA CYS A 75 -12.99 -10.86 -1.92
C CYS A 75 -13.63 -10.51 -0.57
N LYS A 76 -14.95 -10.31 -0.51
CA LYS A 76 -15.68 -10.03 0.74
C LYS A 76 -15.64 -11.21 1.72
N ALA A 77 -15.55 -12.42 1.23
CA ALA A 77 -15.51 -13.64 2.04
C ALA A 77 -14.09 -14.05 2.46
N ALA A 78 -13.05 -13.42 1.92
CA ALA A 78 -11.66 -13.74 2.19
C ALA A 78 -11.17 -13.11 3.49
N ASP A 79 -10.11 -13.68 4.08
CA ASP A 79 -9.40 -13.08 5.21
C ASP A 79 -8.51 -11.92 4.76
N ALA A 80 -8.00 -11.97 3.51
CA ALA A 80 -7.20 -10.92 2.91
C ALA A 80 -7.28 -10.97 1.38
N VAL A 81 -6.99 -9.83 0.73
CA VAL A 81 -6.90 -9.72 -0.73
C VAL A 81 -5.50 -9.24 -1.12
N LEU A 82 -4.83 -9.97 -2.00
CA LEU A 82 -3.55 -9.58 -2.61
C LEU A 82 -3.80 -9.16 -4.06
N LEU A 83 -3.44 -7.92 -4.40
CA LEU A 83 -3.60 -7.37 -5.74
C LEU A 83 -2.23 -7.09 -6.37
N GLY A 84 -2.09 -7.35 -7.66
CA GLY A 84 -0.91 -6.96 -8.43
C GLY A 84 -1.02 -5.53 -8.95
N ALA A 85 -1.59 -5.36 -10.15
CA ALA A 85 -1.77 -4.04 -10.75
C ALA A 85 -2.95 -4.05 -11.73
N VAL A 86 -3.56 -2.91 -12.00
CA VAL A 86 -4.67 -2.79 -12.94
C VAL A 86 -4.41 -1.72 -13.99
N GLY A 87 -5.02 -1.91 -15.18
CA GLY A 87 -5.00 -0.94 -16.26
C GLY A 87 -3.90 -1.14 -17.29
N GLY A 88 -3.99 -0.37 -18.35
CA GLY A 88 -3.03 -0.37 -19.45
C GLY A 88 -3.59 0.28 -20.71
N PRO A 89 -2.71 0.62 -21.69
CA PRO A 89 -3.10 1.39 -22.88
C PRO A 89 -4.22 0.74 -23.72
N ALA A 90 -4.36 -0.59 -23.65
CA ALA A 90 -5.42 -1.31 -24.39
C ALA A 90 -6.82 -0.86 -23.98
N TRP A 91 -7.01 -0.41 -22.74
CA TRP A 91 -8.31 -0.03 -22.17
C TRP A 91 -8.48 1.47 -21.93
N ASP A 92 -7.50 2.32 -22.27
CA ASP A 92 -7.55 3.79 -22.07
C ASP A 92 -8.70 4.48 -22.81
N HIS A 93 -9.26 3.83 -23.83
CA HIS A 93 -10.41 4.32 -24.58
C HIS A 93 -11.75 4.18 -23.80
N LEU A 94 -11.79 3.34 -22.78
CA LEU A 94 -12.99 3.10 -21.96
C LEU A 94 -13.29 4.30 -21.04
N ARG A 95 -14.55 4.46 -20.64
CA ARG A 95 -15.02 5.59 -19.83
C ARG A 95 -15.93 5.13 -18.70
N GLY A 96 -16.00 5.94 -17.64
CA GLY A 96 -16.91 5.72 -16.51
C GLY A 96 -16.62 4.40 -15.80
N GLU A 97 -17.67 3.63 -15.58
CA GLU A 97 -17.63 2.37 -14.83
C GLU A 97 -16.91 1.23 -15.55
N HIS A 98 -16.65 1.38 -16.85
CA HIS A 98 -15.95 0.39 -17.66
C HIS A 98 -14.42 0.53 -17.62
N ARG A 99 -13.87 1.57 -16.98
CA ARG A 99 -12.42 1.71 -16.85
C ARG A 99 -11.87 0.70 -15.84
N CYS A 100 -10.63 0.27 -16.04
CA CYS A 100 -9.96 -0.67 -15.14
C CYS A 100 -9.94 -0.16 -13.70
N GLU A 101 -9.61 1.12 -13.50
CA GLU A 101 -9.55 1.77 -12.18
C GLU A 101 -10.91 1.79 -11.47
N ALA A 102 -12.02 1.82 -12.21
CA ALA A 102 -13.36 1.78 -11.61
C ALA A 102 -13.60 0.47 -10.84
N GLY A 103 -13.04 -0.65 -11.31
CA GLY A 103 -13.07 -1.93 -10.61
C GLY A 103 -12.34 -1.87 -9.28
N LEU A 104 -11.13 -1.29 -9.25
CA LEU A 104 -10.35 -1.13 -8.04
C LEU A 104 -11.02 -0.18 -7.03
N LEU A 105 -11.54 0.96 -7.50
CA LEU A 105 -12.27 1.90 -6.64
C LEU A 105 -13.53 1.25 -6.04
N ARG A 106 -14.27 0.45 -6.85
CA ARG A 106 -15.40 -0.32 -6.35
C ARG A 106 -14.97 -1.33 -5.29
N LEU A 107 -13.90 -2.09 -5.53
CA LEU A 107 -13.37 -3.07 -4.58
C LEU A 107 -13.01 -2.42 -3.24
N ARG A 108 -12.24 -1.34 -3.25
CA ARG A 108 -11.83 -0.61 -2.03
C ARG A 108 -13.04 -0.13 -1.22
N ARG A 109 -14.05 0.41 -1.88
CA ARG A 109 -15.28 0.89 -1.23
C ARG A 109 -16.10 -0.27 -0.66
N GLU A 110 -16.26 -1.35 -1.40
CA GLU A 110 -17.06 -2.50 -1.00
C GLU A 110 -16.43 -3.33 0.13
N LEU A 111 -15.10 -3.27 0.27
CA LEU A 111 -14.35 -3.84 1.40
C LEU A 111 -14.26 -2.86 2.59
N ASP A 112 -14.74 -1.62 2.46
CA ASP A 112 -14.61 -0.52 3.44
C ASP A 112 -13.17 -0.32 3.95
N VAL A 113 -12.18 -0.47 3.06
CA VAL A 113 -10.76 -0.27 3.38
C VAL A 113 -10.40 1.22 3.19
N PHE A 114 -10.61 2.01 4.22
CA PHE A 114 -10.56 3.47 4.19
C PHE A 114 -9.17 4.08 4.46
N ALA A 115 -8.24 3.33 5.06
CA ALA A 115 -6.90 3.81 5.38
C ALA A 115 -5.85 3.06 4.56
N ASN A 116 -5.23 3.74 3.59
CA ASN A 116 -4.14 3.17 2.81
C ASN A 116 -2.79 3.57 3.42
N VAL A 117 -2.09 2.58 3.96
CA VAL A 117 -0.80 2.72 4.63
C VAL A 117 0.32 2.45 3.64
N ARG A 118 1.16 3.44 3.39
CA ARG A 118 2.27 3.41 2.43
C ARG A 118 3.59 3.72 3.14
N PRO A 119 4.35 2.72 3.60
CA PRO A 119 5.68 2.93 4.16
C PRO A 119 6.69 3.28 3.06
N VAL A 120 7.54 4.25 3.34
CA VAL A 120 8.66 4.66 2.48
C VAL A 120 9.93 4.66 3.32
N LYS A 121 10.77 3.67 3.10
CA LYS A 121 12.06 3.51 3.77
C LYS A 121 13.17 3.52 2.73
N VAL A 122 14.18 4.34 2.94
CA VAL A 122 15.39 4.35 2.11
C VAL A 122 16.39 3.37 2.71
N HIS A 123 16.64 2.27 2.00
CA HIS A 123 17.62 1.29 2.44
C HIS A 123 19.03 1.89 2.39
N PRO A 124 19.86 1.75 3.45
CA PRO A 124 21.20 2.36 3.50
C PRO A 124 22.09 2.03 2.29
N HIS A 125 21.97 0.81 1.77
CA HIS A 125 22.71 0.34 0.60
C HIS A 125 22.27 0.96 -0.74
N LEU A 126 21.08 1.58 -0.77
CA LEU A 126 20.49 2.18 -1.97
C LEU A 126 20.55 3.72 -1.98
N THR A 127 21.13 4.36 -0.96
CA THR A 127 21.16 5.83 -0.87
C THR A 127 21.81 6.49 -2.07
N ASP A 128 22.85 5.89 -2.63
CA ASP A 128 23.56 6.40 -3.81
C ASP A 128 22.85 6.06 -5.15
N ARG A 129 21.75 5.31 -5.09
CA ARG A 129 20.96 4.87 -6.26
C ARG A 129 19.64 5.64 -6.41
N THR A 130 19.38 6.62 -5.54
CA THR A 130 18.21 7.50 -5.62
C THR A 130 18.49 8.70 -6.52
N SER A 131 17.43 9.39 -6.98
CA SER A 131 17.54 10.61 -7.79
C SER A 131 18.01 11.82 -6.97
N LEU A 132 17.97 11.74 -5.64
CA LEU A 132 18.38 12.80 -4.73
C LEU A 132 19.75 12.49 -4.14
N ARG A 133 20.41 13.52 -3.62
CA ARG A 133 21.71 13.36 -2.97
C ARG A 133 21.58 12.50 -1.71
N PRO A 134 22.56 11.60 -1.42
CA PRO A 134 22.53 10.71 -0.27
C PRO A 134 22.33 11.42 1.08
N GLU A 135 22.82 12.66 1.22
CA GLU A 135 22.67 13.45 2.44
C GLU A 135 21.21 13.82 2.71
N VAL A 136 20.38 13.89 1.67
CA VAL A 136 18.95 14.20 1.80
C VAL A 136 18.16 12.95 2.15
N THR A 137 18.45 11.82 1.51
CA THR A 137 17.64 10.59 1.60
C THR A 137 18.04 9.68 2.75
N ARG A 138 19.28 9.79 3.26
CA ARG A 138 19.80 8.93 4.32
C ARG A 138 18.95 9.02 5.59
N GLY A 139 18.54 7.85 6.11
CA GLY A 139 17.75 7.74 7.33
C GLY A 139 16.27 8.04 7.13
N THR A 140 15.80 8.20 5.89
CA THR A 140 14.37 8.32 5.60
C THR A 140 13.66 7.02 5.95
N ASP A 141 12.69 7.13 6.85
CA ASP A 141 11.77 6.07 7.26
C ASP A 141 10.45 6.74 7.68
N LEU A 142 9.54 6.90 6.75
CA LEU A 142 8.26 7.56 6.95
C LEU A 142 7.10 6.68 6.50
N VAL A 143 5.90 6.98 6.96
CA VAL A 143 4.66 6.31 6.50
C VAL A 143 3.63 7.36 6.15
N ILE A 144 3.02 7.23 4.99
CA ILE A 144 1.87 8.04 4.58
C ILE A 144 0.60 7.21 4.75
N VAL A 145 -0.34 7.72 5.55
CA VAL A 145 -1.69 7.19 5.72
C VAL A 145 -2.63 8.07 4.88
N ARG A 146 -3.06 7.51 3.75
CA ARG A 146 -3.98 8.14 2.80
C ARG A 146 -5.41 7.72 3.11
N GLU A 147 -6.33 8.66 3.26
CA GLU A 147 -7.75 8.36 3.22
C GLU A 147 -8.11 7.84 1.82
N LEU A 148 -8.90 6.76 1.72
CA LEU A 148 -9.02 6.01 0.46
C LEU A 148 -10.44 5.98 -0.12
N THR A 149 -11.47 6.36 0.61
CA THR A 149 -12.88 6.13 0.24
C THR A 149 -13.71 7.39 0.09
N GLY A 150 -13.13 8.56 0.33
CA GLY A 150 -13.78 9.87 0.21
C GLY A 150 -13.13 10.81 -0.80
N GLY A 151 -13.41 12.10 -0.63
CA GLY A 151 -12.78 13.19 -1.36
C GLY A 151 -13.17 13.29 -2.84
N ALA A 152 -12.25 13.81 -3.65
CA ALA A 152 -12.48 14.07 -5.07
C ALA A 152 -12.71 12.81 -5.91
N TYR A 153 -12.23 11.65 -5.46
CA TYR A 153 -12.40 10.38 -6.17
C TYR A 153 -13.83 9.85 -6.12
N PHE A 154 -14.58 10.17 -5.07
CA PHE A 154 -15.92 9.65 -4.79
C PHE A 154 -17.00 10.72 -4.66
N GLY A 155 -16.63 11.98 -4.45
CA GLY A 155 -17.55 13.08 -4.20
C GLY A 155 -18.57 13.31 -5.32
N GLN A 156 -19.78 13.67 -4.92
CA GLN A 156 -20.88 14.02 -5.80
C GLN A 156 -21.36 15.47 -5.52
N PRO A 157 -21.91 16.21 -6.49
CA PRO A 157 -22.08 15.83 -7.90
C PRO A 157 -20.77 15.87 -8.70
N ARG A 158 -20.65 15.00 -9.70
CA ARG A 158 -19.55 14.98 -10.65
C ARG A 158 -20.05 14.73 -12.06
N GLY A 159 -19.31 15.19 -13.08
CA GLY A 159 -19.67 14.97 -14.48
C GLY A 159 -19.44 16.18 -15.36
N ARG A 160 -20.00 16.12 -16.57
CA ARG A 160 -19.93 17.18 -17.57
C ARG A 160 -21.34 17.65 -17.96
N THR A 161 -21.48 18.94 -18.21
CA THR A 161 -22.72 19.59 -18.68
C THR A 161 -22.37 20.62 -19.73
N GLY A 162 -23.29 20.86 -20.67
CA GLY A 162 -23.06 21.79 -21.80
C GLY A 162 -22.31 21.11 -22.96
N THR A 163 -21.97 21.91 -23.96
CA THR A 163 -21.23 21.48 -25.17
C THR A 163 -20.31 22.59 -25.68
N GLY A 164 -19.23 22.25 -26.36
CA GLY A 164 -18.30 23.21 -26.95
C GLY A 164 -17.69 24.15 -25.91
N PRO A 165 -17.66 25.49 -26.18
CA PRO A 165 -17.07 26.46 -25.25
C PRO A 165 -17.81 26.60 -23.91
N ASP A 166 -19.06 26.19 -23.83
CA ASP A 166 -19.91 26.25 -22.64
C ASP A 166 -19.91 24.91 -21.88
N GLU A 167 -19.09 23.95 -22.26
CA GLU A 167 -18.94 22.69 -21.55
C GLU A 167 -18.28 22.92 -20.19
N ILE A 168 -18.91 22.43 -19.13
CA ILE A 168 -18.42 22.51 -17.75
C ILE A 168 -18.18 21.10 -17.24
N ALA A 169 -16.97 20.84 -16.74
CA ALA A 169 -16.65 19.65 -15.98
C ALA A 169 -16.63 19.96 -14.48
N ARG A 170 -17.15 19.05 -13.67
CA ARG A 170 -17.21 19.18 -12.20
C ARG A 170 -16.79 17.89 -11.53
N ASP A 171 -15.90 18.03 -10.56
CA ASP A 171 -15.66 17.06 -9.49
C ASP A 171 -15.89 17.75 -8.14
N SER A 172 -16.39 17.00 -7.16
CA SER A 172 -16.65 17.52 -5.82
C SER A 172 -15.74 16.85 -4.81
N ILE A 173 -15.19 17.60 -3.87
CA ILE A 173 -14.47 17.08 -2.71
C ILE A 173 -15.47 17.06 -1.55
N VAL A 174 -15.74 15.88 -0.98
CA VAL A 174 -16.71 15.71 0.10
C VAL A 174 -16.10 14.82 1.17
N TYR A 175 -16.17 15.28 2.42
CA TYR A 175 -15.76 14.52 3.62
C TYR A 175 -16.75 14.76 4.74
N SER A 176 -17.12 13.70 5.44
CA SER A 176 -17.77 13.78 6.74
C SER A 176 -16.73 13.78 7.88
N ALA A 177 -17.10 14.29 9.04
CA ALA A 177 -16.23 14.22 10.22
C ALA A 177 -15.86 12.77 10.58
N GLY A 178 -16.80 11.81 10.45
CA GLY A 178 -16.56 10.40 10.74
C GLY A 178 -15.52 9.75 9.78
N GLU A 179 -15.52 10.10 8.49
CA GLU A 179 -14.50 9.61 7.54
C GLU A 179 -13.11 10.14 7.90
N ILE A 180 -13.01 11.40 8.31
CA ILE A 180 -11.75 12.00 8.75
C ILE A 180 -11.28 11.36 10.06
N GLU A 181 -12.18 11.20 11.03
CA GLU A 181 -11.87 10.62 12.33
C GLU A 181 -11.30 9.22 12.21
N ARG A 182 -11.94 8.33 11.44
CA ARG A 182 -11.51 6.93 11.33
C ARG A 182 -10.10 6.78 10.75
N VAL A 183 -9.74 7.55 9.72
CA VAL A 183 -8.39 7.50 9.14
C VAL A 183 -7.35 8.17 10.04
N ALA A 184 -7.72 9.25 10.72
CA ALA A 184 -6.84 9.93 11.67
C ALA A 184 -6.49 9.03 12.87
N ARG A 185 -7.43 8.25 13.40
CA ARG A 185 -7.17 7.26 14.46
C ARG A 185 -6.11 6.24 14.04
N VAL A 186 -6.20 5.68 12.84
CA VAL A 186 -5.18 4.78 12.29
C VAL A 186 -3.80 5.45 12.28
N ALA A 187 -3.73 6.71 11.85
CA ALA A 187 -2.47 7.44 11.79
C ALA A 187 -1.89 7.77 13.18
N PHE A 188 -2.73 8.13 14.16
CA PHE A 188 -2.30 8.33 15.55
C PHE A 188 -1.78 7.03 16.19
N GLU A 189 -2.50 5.92 16.04
CA GLU A 189 -2.09 4.60 16.55
C GLU A 189 -0.76 4.15 15.92
N LEU A 190 -0.61 4.38 14.62
CA LEU A 190 0.66 4.10 13.94
C LEU A 190 1.79 4.99 14.46
N ALA A 191 1.56 6.27 14.67
CA ALA A 191 2.54 7.19 15.25
C ALA A 191 2.97 6.77 16.65
N GLN A 192 2.04 6.29 17.52
CA GLN A 192 2.36 5.77 18.85
C GLN A 192 3.35 4.59 18.81
N SER A 193 3.22 3.72 17.81
CA SER A 193 4.12 2.58 17.62
C SER A 193 5.48 2.94 17.00
N ARG A 194 5.64 4.19 16.54
CA ARG A 194 6.83 4.71 15.86
C ARG A 194 7.51 5.83 16.68
N ARG A 195 7.92 6.91 16.00
CA ARG A 195 8.63 8.04 16.65
C ARG A 195 7.71 9.06 17.32
N ARG A 196 6.41 8.79 17.38
CA ARG A 196 5.39 9.61 18.05
C ARG A 196 5.22 11.01 17.44
N GLN A 197 5.40 11.10 16.12
CA GLN A 197 5.20 12.33 15.38
C GLN A 197 4.17 12.12 14.28
N LEU A 198 3.12 12.92 14.27
CA LEU A 198 2.06 12.90 13.27
C LEU A 198 1.98 14.25 12.58
N ILE A 199 2.07 14.24 11.24
CA ILE A 199 1.84 15.42 10.41
C ILE A 199 0.51 15.24 9.68
N SER A 200 -0.43 16.13 9.94
CA SER A 200 -1.72 16.18 9.22
C SER A 200 -1.62 17.18 8.08
N ILE A 201 -1.88 16.68 6.87
CA ILE A 201 -1.77 17.48 5.64
C ILE A 201 -3.14 17.98 5.21
N ASP A 202 -3.21 19.28 4.89
CA ASP A 202 -4.44 19.93 4.46
C ASP A 202 -4.18 21.13 3.53
N LYS A 203 -5.24 21.79 3.11
CA LYS A 203 -5.24 23.09 2.42
C LYS A 203 -6.25 24.03 3.08
N ALA A 204 -6.24 24.09 4.42
CA ALA A 204 -7.24 24.79 5.24
C ALA A 204 -7.29 26.31 5.01
N ASN A 205 -6.24 26.90 4.45
CA ASN A 205 -6.24 28.30 4.04
C ASN A 205 -7.15 28.59 2.82
N VAL A 206 -7.64 27.54 2.11
CA VAL A 206 -8.47 27.70 0.90
C VAL A 206 -9.73 26.82 0.95
N LEU A 207 -9.60 25.53 1.35
CA LEU A 207 -10.65 24.54 1.23
C LEU A 207 -11.43 24.36 2.53
N ILE A 208 -12.77 24.41 2.46
CA ILE A 208 -13.66 24.17 3.60
C ILE A 208 -13.51 22.71 4.09
N THR A 209 -13.37 21.74 3.20
CA THR A 209 -13.13 20.33 3.57
C THR A 209 -11.82 20.15 4.35
N SER A 210 -10.79 20.90 4.01
CA SER A 210 -9.52 20.90 4.75
C SER A 210 -9.62 21.63 6.10
N GLN A 211 -10.51 22.62 6.25
CA GLN A 211 -10.80 23.22 7.55
C GLN A 211 -11.44 22.20 8.49
N LEU A 212 -12.47 21.49 8.03
CA LEU A 212 -13.10 20.40 8.79
C LEU A 212 -12.07 19.29 9.11
N TRP A 213 -11.21 18.94 8.14
CA TRP A 213 -10.13 17.96 8.34
C TRP A 213 -9.24 18.36 9.52
N ARG A 214 -8.74 19.59 9.52
CA ARG A 214 -7.86 20.10 10.58
C ARG A 214 -8.57 20.13 11.93
N GLU A 215 -9.83 20.58 11.97
CA GLU A 215 -10.65 20.62 13.19
C GLU A 215 -10.81 19.24 13.81
N VAL A 216 -11.20 18.23 13.02
CA VAL A 216 -11.41 16.86 13.48
C VAL A 216 -10.10 16.23 13.97
N VAL A 217 -9.02 16.34 13.19
CA VAL A 217 -7.71 15.78 13.59
C VAL A 217 -7.18 16.46 14.86
N THR A 218 -7.39 17.79 15.01
CA THR A 218 -7.03 18.50 16.23
C THR A 218 -7.83 18.03 17.44
N ALA A 219 -9.13 17.78 17.25
CA ALA A 219 -10.01 17.33 18.34
C ALA A 219 -9.64 15.92 18.86
N LEU A 220 -9.00 15.09 18.04
CA LEU A 220 -8.52 13.75 18.43
C LEU A 220 -7.21 13.78 19.23
N ALA A 221 -6.36 14.79 19.06
CA ALA A 221 -5.03 14.83 19.67
C ALA A 221 -5.01 14.62 21.20
N PRO A 222 -5.98 15.11 22.01
CA PRO A 222 -6.02 14.83 23.44
C PRO A 222 -6.17 13.33 23.82
N GLU A 223 -6.68 12.49 22.93
CA GLU A 223 -6.79 11.04 23.15
C GLU A 223 -5.42 10.33 22.97
N TYR A 224 -4.45 11.01 22.35
CA TYR A 224 -3.09 10.51 22.04
C TYR A 224 -2.01 11.47 22.61
N PRO A 225 -1.94 11.66 23.93
CA PRO A 225 -1.14 12.71 24.56
C PRO A 225 0.38 12.53 24.38
N ASP A 226 0.81 11.35 23.98
CA ASP A 226 2.21 11.00 23.70
C ASP A 226 2.61 11.19 22.22
N VAL A 227 1.66 11.59 21.35
CA VAL A 227 1.93 11.89 19.95
C VAL A 227 1.97 13.40 19.70
N SER A 228 3.05 13.87 19.13
CA SER A 228 3.19 15.27 18.70
C SER A 228 2.47 15.46 17.35
N LEU A 229 1.36 16.21 17.35
CA LEU A 229 0.62 16.56 16.14
C LEU A 229 1.10 17.91 15.59
N THR A 230 1.36 17.95 14.28
CA THR A 230 1.54 19.20 13.53
C THR A 230 0.64 19.21 12.30
N HIS A 231 0.21 20.40 11.87
CA HIS A 231 -0.53 20.57 10.62
C HIS A 231 0.34 21.31 9.60
N GLU A 232 0.43 20.79 8.39
CA GLU A 232 1.14 21.44 7.29
C GLU A 232 0.23 21.60 6.08
N LEU A 233 0.38 22.73 5.37
CA LEU A 233 -0.26 22.89 4.08
C LEU A 233 0.43 21.98 3.05
N VAL A 234 -0.37 21.36 2.18
CA VAL A 234 0.11 20.36 1.22
C VAL A 234 1.28 20.84 0.35
N ASP A 235 1.26 22.10 -0.08
CA ASP A 235 2.34 22.70 -0.88
C ASP A 235 3.63 22.92 -0.07
N SER A 236 3.53 23.28 1.20
CA SER A 236 4.70 23.37 2.08
C SER A 236 5.28 22.00 2.40
N PHE A 237 4.41 21.01 2.63
CA PHE A 237 4.83 19.64 2.91
C PHE A 237 5.52 19.00 1.71
N ALA A 238 5.03 19.18 0.48
CA ALA A 238 5.67 18.70 -0.74
C ALA A 238 7.13 19.19 -0.84
N MET A 239 7.39 20.46 -0.51
CA MET A 239 8.76 20.98 -0.46
C MET A 239 9.60 20.33 0.66
N ARG A 240 8.99 20.10 1.85
CA ARG A 240 9.68 19.46 2.99
C ARG A 240 10.02 18.01 2.69
N LEU A 241 9.10 17.28 2.03
CA LEU A 241 9.27 15.89 1.65
C LEU A 241 10.54 15.67 0.81
N VAL A 242 10.84 16.60 -0.09
CA VAL A 242 12.06 16.56 -0.93
C VAL A 242 13.30 17.05 -0.19
N ARG A 243 13.16 17.99 0.76
CA ARG A 243 14.31 18.62 1.41
C ARG A 243 14.78 17.94 2.68
N GLU A 244 13.86 17.40 3.47
CA GLU A 244 14.10 16.92 4.83
C GLU A 244 13.30 15.63 5.16
N PRO A 245 13.26 14.63 4.27
CA PRO A 245 12.38 13.44 4.44
C PRO A 245 12.70 12.64 5.71
N ALA A 246 13.94 12.61 6.15
CA ALA A 246 14.36 11.90 7.35
C ALA A 246 13.74 12.45 8.66
N THR A 247 13.22 13.70 8.63
CA THR A 247 12.52 14.32 9.77
C THR A 247 11.05 13.95 9.87
N ILE A 248 10.50 13.25 8.87
CA ILE A 248 9.09 12.90 8.75
C ILE A 248 8.88 11.49 9.30
N ASP A 249 7.90 11.30 10.19
CA ASP A 249 7.53 10.00 10.76
C ASP A 249 6.24 9.48 10.15
N VAL A 250 5.08 9.91 10.65
CA VAL A 250 3.77 9.52 10.12
C VAL A 250 3.07 10.75 9.56
N VAL A 251 2.46 10.56 8.40
CA VAL A 251 1.69 11.58 7.68
C VAL A 251 0.27 11.07 7.49
N VAL A 252 -0.73 11.92 7.75
CA VAL A 252 -2.11 11.63 7.37
C VAL A 252 -2.59 12.69 6.39
N ALA A 253 -3.20 12.24 5.29
CA ALA A 253 -3.70 13.11 4.23
C ALA A 253 -5.01 12.60 3.63
N GLU A 254 -5.81 13.55 3.13
CA GLU A 254 -6.98 13.22 2.32
C GLU A 254 -6.58 12.49 1.02
N ASN A 255 -7.58 11.94 0.33
CA ASN A 255 -7.38 11.00 -0.77
C ASN A 255 -6.46 11.54 -1.88
N LEU A 256 -6.76 12.71 -2.45
CA LEU A 256 -6.01 13.27 -3.57
C LEU A 256 -4.60 13.72 -3.14
N PHE A 257 -4.48 14.40 -1.99
CA PHE A 257 -3.17 14.82 -1.50
C PHE A 257 -2.32 13.63 -1.10
N GLY A 258 -2.91 12.63 -0.44
CA GLY A 258 -2.23 11.41 -0.06
C GLY A 258 -1.70 10.62 -1.26
N ASP A 259 -2.44 10.60 -2.38
CA ASP A 259 -2.02 9.96 -3.62
C ASP A 259 -0.77 10.66 -4.19
N ILE A 260 -0.86 11.96 -4.41
CA ILE A 260 0.24 12.75 -5.00
C ILE A 260 1.50 12.69 -4.13
N LEU A 261 1.36 12.91 -2.82
CA LEU A 261 2.49 12.93 -1.90
C LEU A 261 3.16 11.58 -1.72
N SER A 262 2.40 10.48 -1.78
CA SER A 262 3.00 9.15 -1.67
C SER A 262 3.76 8.74 -2.92
N ASP A 263 3.34 9.18 -4.11
CA ASP A 263 4.08 8.96 -5.34
C ASP A 263 5.33 9.84 -5.40
N GLU A 264 5.26 11.08 -4.89
CA GLU A 264 6.44 11.92 -4.69
C GLU A 264 7.43 11.28 -3.70
N ALA A 265 6.92 10.75 -2.56
CA ALA A 265 7.75 10.05 -1.57
C ALA A 265 8.40 8.78 -2.12
N ALA A 266 7.78 8.12 -3.08
CA ALA A 266 8.34 6.92 -3.70
C ALA A 266 9.66 7.17 -4.42
N VAL A 267 9.88 8.38 -4.93
CA VAL A 267 11.14 8.79 -5.56
C VAL A 267 12.32 8.71 -4.58
N LEU A 268 12.05 8.88 -3.27
CA LEU A 268 13.09 8.80 -2.22
C LEU A 268 13.67 7.40 -2.09
N ALA A 269 12.87 6.36 -2.29
CA ALA A 269 13.30 4.97 -2.15
C ALA A 269 14.14 4.45 -3.33
N GLY A 270 14.21 5.20 -4.43
CA GLY A 270 14.97 4.85 -5.64
C GLY A 270 14.20 4.04 -6.67
N SER A 271 13.19 3.30 -6.30
CA SER A 271 12.28 2.59 -7.20
C SER A 271 10.89 2.41 -6.60
N LEU A 272 9.85 2.60 -7.43
CA LEU A 272 8.46 2.25 -7.10
C LEU A 272 8.29 0.76 -6.81
N GLY A 273 9.10 -0.09 -7.43
CA GLY A 273 9.08 -1.54 -7.24
C GLY A 273 9.50 -2.02 -5.85
N LEU A 274 10.05 -1.11 -5.00
CA LEU A 274 10.39 -1.42 -3.60
C LEU A 274 9.22 -1.24 -2.63
N LEU A 275 8.16 -0.55 -3.02
CA LEU A 275 7.20 0.00 -2.08
C LEU A 275 5.91 -0.83 -2.00
N PRO A 276 5.59 -1.35 -0.80
CA PRO A 276 4.32 -2.01 -0.54
C PRO A 276 3.24 -1.01 -0.17
N SER A 277 1.99 -1.46 -0.16
CA SER A 277 0.90 -0.78 0.52
C SER A 277 -0.11 -1.75 1.13
N ALA A 278 -0.79 -1.28 2.18
CA ALA A 278 -1.91 -1.96 2.81
C ALA A 278 -3.10 -1.00 2.88
N SER A 279 -4.23 -1.39 2.33
CA SER A 279 -5.50 -0.70 2.52
C SER A 279 -6.28 -1.42 3.61
N LEU A 280 -6.52 -0.75 4.73
CA LEU A 280 -7.07 -1.27 5.96
C LEU A 280 -8.43 -0.65 6.26
N GLY A 281 -9.33 -1.45 6.84
CA GLY A 281 -10.64 -1.04 7.32
C GLY A 281 -10.77 -1.15 8.83
N ALA A 282 -12.02 -1.26 9.30
CA ALA A 282 -12.32 -1.49 10.71
C ALA A 282 -12.13 -2.96 11.15
N SER A 283 -12.16 -3.90 10.18
CA SER A 283 -11.90 -5.32 10.40
C SER A 283 -10.43 -5.67 10.16
N ASP A 284 -10.06 -6.91 10.47
CA ASP A 284 -8.73 -7.44 10.16
C ASP A 284 -8.52 -7.71 8.67
N GLN A 285 -9.60 -7.72 7.86
CA GLN A 285 -9.52 -7.85 6.42
C GLN A 285 -8.85 -6.63 5.79
N GLY A 286 -7.88 -6.86 4.89
CA GLY A 286 -7.18 -5.82 4.16
C GLY A 286 -7.00 -6.14 2.68
N LEU A 287 -6.69 -5.09 1.90
CA LEU A 287 -6.26 -5.18 0.51
C LEU A 287 -4.78 -4.75 0.43
N TYR A 288 -3.94 -5.62 -0.09
CA TYR A 288 -2.49 -5.46 -0.14
C TYR A 288 -2.01 -5.42 -1.57
N GLU A 289 -1.23 -4.41 -1.92
CA GLU A 289 -0.76 -4.21 -3.29
C GLU A 289 0.57 -3.44 -3.32
N PRO A 290 1.47 -3.70 -4.29
CA PRO A 290 2.60 -2.82 -4.51
C PRO A 290 2.11 -1.45 -5.02
N ILE A 291 2.87 -0.38 -4.80
CA ILE A 291 2.48 0.98 -5.21
C ILE A 291 2.59 1.17 -6.73
N HIS A 292 3.49 0.42 -7.40
CA HIS A 292 3.71 0.55 -8.83
C HIS A 292 2.49 0.16 -9.68
N GLY A 293 2.35 0.77 -10.86
CA GLY A 293 1.31 0.42 -11.83
C GLY A 293 1.63 -0.85 -12.64
N SER A 294 0.82 -1.09 -13.66
CA SER A 294 0.88 -2.29 -14.51
C SER A 294 2.10 -2.39 -15.45
N ALA A 295 2.85 -1.32 -15.67
CA ALA A 295 4.06 -1.25 -16.51
C ALA A 295 4.04 -2.20 -17.73
N PRO A 296 3.09 -2.05 -18.66
CA PRO A 296 2.81 -3.05 -19.70
C PRO A 296 3.98 -3.30 -20.66
N SER A 297 4.90 -2.36 -20.79
CA SER A 297 6.13 -2.51 -21.60
C SER A 297 7.14 -3.50 -21.01
N LEU A 298 7.01 -3.85 -19.72
CA LEU A 298 7.88 -4.78 -19.00
C LEU A 298 7.23 -6.16 -18.82
N ALA A 299 5.93 -6.29 -19.06
CA ALA A 299 5.18 -7.53 -18.87
C ALA A 299 5.78 -8.71 -19.67
N GLY A 300 5.86 -9.89 -19.03
CA GLY A 300 6.38 -11.12 -19.63
C GLY A 300 7.89 -11.17 -19.78
N ARG A 301 8.64 -10.17 -19.27
CA ARG A 301 10.10 -10.12 -19.44
C ARG A 301 10.89 -10.69 -18.27
N GLY A 302 10.25 -10.95 -17.13
CA GLY A 302 10.91 -11.48 -15.92
C GLY A 302 11.97 -10.56 -15.33
N VAL A 303 11.84 -9.23 -15.52
CA VAL A 303 12.85 -8.23 -15.08
C VAL A 303 12.30 -7.24 -14.06
N VAL A 304 11.04 -7.39 -13.69
CA VAL A 304 10.35 -6.45 -12.80
C VAL A 304 10.77 -6.68 -11.36
N ASN A 305 10.90 -5.60 -10.61
CA ASN A 305 11.22 -5.63 -9.21
C ASN A 305 10.02 -6.15 -8.38
N PRO A 306 10.11 -7.32 -7.70
CA PRO A 306 9.01 -7.90 -6.95
C PRO A 306 9.01 -7.50 -5.46
N TYR A 307 9.99 -6.73 -4.98
CA TYR A 307 10.14 -6.44 -3.55
C TYR A 307 8.89 -5.79 -2.95
N GLY A 308 8.25 -4.84 -3.66
CA GLY A 308 7.03 -4.20 -3.21
C GLY A 308 5.86 -5.18 -3.02
N ALA A 309 5.68 -6.13 -3.95
CA ALA A 309 4.67 -7.18 -3.82
C ALA A 309 5.00 -8.15 -2.68
N ILE A 310 6.27 -8.55 -2.52
CA ILE A 310 6.74 -9.40 -1.41
C ILE A 310 6.52 -8.71 -0.06
N LEU A 311 6.87 -7.43 0.05
CA LEU A 311 6.63 -6.64 1.26
C LEU A 311 5.14 -6.40 1.53
N SER A 312 4.30 -6.33 0.47
CA SER A 312 2.84 -6.30 0.63
C SER A 312 2.31 -7.60 1.26
N VAL A 313 2.91 -8.75 0.93
CA VAL A 313 2.64 -10.02 1.61
C VAL A 313 3.09 -9.99 3.08
N ALA A 314 4.22 -9.37 3.41
CA ALA A 314 4.60 -9.18 4.81
C ALA A 314 3.58 -8.32 5.58
N MET A 315 3.06 -7.24 4.96
CA MET A 315 1.98 -6.46 5.55
C MET A 315 0.68 -7.27 5.70
N LEU A 316 0.32 -8.11 4.74
CA LEU A 316 -0.82 -9.03 4.82
C LEU A 316 -0.71 -9.98 6.01
N LEU A 317 0.45 -10.60 6.18
CA LEU A 317 0.73 -11.50 7.31
C LEU A 317 0.60 -10.77 8.65
N ARG A 318 1.10 -9.52 8.74
CA ARG A 318 1.04 -8.71 9.96
C ARG A 318 -0.36 -8.26 10.31
N HIS A 319 -1.05 -7.64 9.35
CA HIS A 319 -2.31 -6.93 9.64
C HIS A 319 -3.54 -7.83 9.58
N SER A 320 -3.64 -8.73 8.59
CA SER A 320 -4.81 -9.61 8.46
C SER A 320 -4.63 -10.95 9.15
N LEU A 321 -3.44 -11.55 9.11
CA LEU A 321 -3.23 -12.90 9.66
C LEU A 321 -2.58 -12.88 11.06
N HIS A 322 -2.22 -11.71 11.59
CA HIS A 322 -1.57 -11.53 12.90
C HIS A 322 -0.29 -12.38 13.07
N ARG A 323 0.44 -12.59 11.97
CA ARG A 323 1.70 -13.34 11.90
C ARG A 323 2.88 -12.37 11.72
N ASP A 324 3.10 -11.55 12.75
CA ASP A 324 4.22 -10.59 12.77
C ASP A 324 5.57 -11.30 12.69
N ASP A 325 5.67 -12.51 13.21
CA ASP A 325 6.87 -13.34 13.14
C ASP A 325 7.27 -13.70 11.70
N LEU A 326 6.30 -14.08 10.84
CA LEU A 326 6.52 -14.35 9.43
C LEU A 326 6.76 -13.05 8.64
N ALA A 327 6.04 -11.99 8.97
CA ALA A 327 6.22 -10.68 8.35
C ALA A 327 7.66 -10.16 8.56
N VAL A 328 8.16 -10.20 9.79
CA VAL A 328 9.53 -9.79 10.13
C VAL A 328 10.57 -10.67 9.44
N ALA A 329 10.32 -11.98 9.28
CA ALA A 329 11.25 -12.87 8.56
C ALA A 329 11.39 -12.46 7.09
N ILE A 330 10.27 -12.12 6.42
CA ILE A 330 10.27 -11.62 5.03
C ILE A 330 10.97 -10.25 4.95
N GLU A 331 10.64 -9.31 5.81
CA GLU A 331 11.25 -7.96 5.81
C GLU A 331 12.76 -8.03 6.04
N SER A 332 13.20 -8.86 6.98
CA SER A 332 14.62 -9.07 7.24
C SER A 332 15.34 -9.72 6.05
N ALA A 333 14.67 -10.67 5.39
CA ALA A 333 15.22 -11.32 4.19
C ALA A 333 15.37 -10.31 3.04
N VAL A 334 14.40 -9.42 2.86
CA VAL A 334 14.48 -8.34 1.86
C VAL A 334 15.66 -7.40 2.18
N ASP A 335 15.82 -6.97 3.42
CA ASP A 335 16.94 -6.12 3.84
C ASP A 335 18.31 -6.79 3.56
N VAL A 336 18.44 -8.11 3.82
CA VAL A 336 19.66 -8.88 3.51
C VAL A 336 19.90 -8.99 2.01
N CYS A 337 18.87 -9.36 1.22
CA CYS A 337 18.99 -9.50 -0.23
C CYS A 337 19.40 -8.18 -0.91
N ILE A 338 18.87 -7.05 -0.46
CA ILE A 338 19.29 -5.72 -0.96
C ILE A 338 20.75 -5.44 -0.60
N THR A 339 21.18 -5.78 0.63
CA THR A 339 22.56 -5.59 1.09
C THR A 339 23.54 -6.46 0.29
N GLU A 340 23.13 -7.66 -0.12
CA GLU A 340 23.93 -8.60 -0.94
C GLU A 340 23.82 -8.33 -2.45
N ASP A 341 23.33 -7.16 -2.87
CA ASP A 341 23.18 -6.74 -4.29
C ASP A 341 22.28 -7.67 -5.13
N VAL A 342 21.30 -8.35 -4.54
CA VAL A 342 20.26 -9.07 -5.29
C VAL A 342 19.25 -8.05 -5.83
N LEU A 343 19.62 -7.30 -6.85
CA LEU A 343 18.90 -6.12 -7.34
C LEU A 343 18.47 -6.29 -8.78
N THR A 344 17.27 -5.84 -9.08
CA THR A 344 16.72 -5.75 -10.44
C THR A 344 17.25 -4.53 -11.19
N ALA A 345 16.95 -4.43 -12.49
CA ALA A 345 17.51 -3.41 -13.37
C ALA A 345 17.17 -1.96 -12.98
N ASP A 346 16.00 -1.73 -12.40
CA ASP A 346 15.54 -0.43 -11.88
C ASP A 346 16.37 0.07 -10.68
N LEU A 347 17.01 -0.86 -9.97
CA LEU A 347 17.95 -0.59 -8.87
C LEU A 347 19.42 -0.70 -9.31
N GLY A 348 19.67 -0.82 -10.62
CA GLY A 348 21.02 -0.92 -11.19
C GLY A 348 21.65 -2.30 -11.06
N GLY A 349 20.88 -3.34 -10.78
CA GLY A 349 21.30 -4.75 -10.76
C GLY A 349 20.96 -5.50 -12.05
N ALA A 350 21.07 -6.83 -12.00
CA ALA A 350 20.77 -7.72 -13.11
C ALA A 350 19.93 -8.94 -12.71
N ALA A 351 19.41 -8.97 -11.49
CA ALA A 351 18.58 -10.08 -11.02
C ALA A 351 17.23 -10.09 -11.75
N SER A 352 16.76 -11.27 -12.10
CA SER A 352 15.39 -11.46 -12.59
C SER A 352 14.39 -11.40 -11.44
N THR A 353 13.11 -11.23 -11.79
CA THR A 353 11.99 -11.28 -10.84
C THR A 353 12.02 -12.56 -10.00
N ASP A 354 12.19 -13.72 -10.66
CA ASP A 354 12.24 -15.03 -9.99
C ASP A 354 13.51 -15.17 -9.12
N ALA A 355 14.67 -14.68 -9.59
CA ALA A 355 15.91 -14.76 -8.82
C ALA A 355 15.83 -13.98 -7.50
N VAL A 356 15.14 -12.82 -7.49
CA VAL A 356 14.85 -12.06 -6.28
C VAL A 356 13.92 -12.85 -5.36
N ALA A 357 12.82 -13.39 -5.89
CA ALA A 357 11.88 -14.18 -5.09
C ALA A 357 12.54 -15.39 -4.42
N ASP A 358 13.34 -16.14 -5.18
CA ASP A 358 14.09 -17.31 -4.67
C ASP A 358 15.10 -16.91 -3.59
N ALA A 359 15.79 -15.78 -3.75
CA ALA A 359 16.74 -15.28 -2.76
C ALA A 359 16.04 -14.91 -1.45
N VAL A 360 14.94 -14.14 -1.54
CA VAL A 360 14.14 -13.74 -0.38
C VAL A 360 13.55 -14.97 0.33
N ALA A 361 13.00 -15.93 -0.42
CA ALA A 361 12.45 -17.16 0.16
C ALA A 361 13.50 -17.94 0.96
N ARG A 362 14.69 -18.13 0.39
CA ARG A 362 15.81 -18.81 1.09
C ARG A 362 16.24 -18.08 2.36
N GLU A 363 16.35 -16.76 2.29
CA GLU A 363 16.79 -15.97 3.43
C GLU A 363 15.74 -15.90 4.53
N ALA A 364 14.44 -15.80 4.18
CA ALA A 364 13.34 -15.86 5.14
C ALA A 364 13.35 -17.19 5.93
N LEU A 365 13.62 -18.32 5.27
CA LEU A 365 13.79 -19.61 5.96
C LEU A 365 14.95 -19.60 6.97
N ARG A 366 16.07 -18.97 6.65
CA ARG A 366 17.20 -18.83 7.60
C ARG A 366 16.80 -18.06 8.84
N HIS A 367 16.06 -16.95 8.67
CA HIS A 367 15.55 -16.16 9.78
C HIS A 367 14.56 -16.94 10.66
N LEU A 368 13.69 -17.75 10.08
CA LEU A 368 12.76 -18.62 10.84
C LEU A 368 13.50 -19.71 11.60
N GLY A 369 14.47 -20.39 10.96
CA GLY A 369 15.29 -21.45 11.58
C GLY A 369 16.17 -20.94 12.73
N ALA A 370 16.74 -19.75 12.60
CA ALA A 370 17.55 -19.13 13.66
C ALA A 370 16.72 -18.81 14.93
N ARG A 371 15.45 -18.41 14.77
CA ARG A 371 14.53 -18.16 15.90
C ARG A 371 14.14 -19.44 16.63
N SER A 372 13.92 -20.53 15.93
CA SER A 372 13.57 -21.83 16.52
C SER A 372 14.73 -22.39 17.38
N GLY A 373 15.99 -22.16 16.97
CA GLY A 373 17.20 -22.56 17.71
C GLY A 373 17.51 -21.67 18.93
N ALA A 374 17.01 -20.45 18.99
CA ALA A 374 17.22 -19.54 20.14
C ALA A 374 16.17 -19.71 21.25
N ALA A 375 15.08 -20.42 20.97
CA ALA A 375 13.99 -20.67 21.91
C ALA A 375 14.04 -22.06 22.58
N SER A 376 15.00 -22.90 22.19
CA SER A 376 15.36 -24.20 22.78
C SER A 376 16.59 -24.07 23.70
#